data_cce06e926a00713dde5de85609d62f5e
#
_entry.id   cce06e926a00713dde5de85609d62f5e
#
_cell.length_a   1.000
_cell.length_b   1.000
_cell.length_c   1.000
_cell.angle_alpha   90.00
_cell.angle_beta   90.00
_cell.angle_gamma   90.00
#
_symmetry.space_group_name_H-M   'P 1'
#
loop_
_entity.id
_entity.type
_entity.pdbx_description
1 polymer ?
#
loop_
_entity_poly.entity_id
_entity_poly.type
_entity_poly.pdbx_seq_one_letter_code
_entity_poly.pdbx_strand_id
1 'polypeptide(L)'
;MAYFKLKVYHGGFFTYRNGPLEYVGGETTMIEEIDGDRWSVFEAYAELKQFGYVEENIPSLWFKDPTHEDLEKNLKLFKSDADSIAMCKIAECTRLRKSRCFLLVDTLMLGGS
;
A
#
# COMPACT_ATOMS: atom_id res chain seq x y z
N MET A 1 -2.63 -1.88 21.29
CA MET A 1 -2.07 -1.41 20.29
C MET A 1 -1.28 -2.38 19.59
N ALA A 2 -1.34 -2.41 18.40
CA ALA A 2 -0.79 -3.48 17.69
C ALA A 2 0.17 -3.01 16.63
N TYR A 3 1.18 -3.82 16.42
CA TYR A 3 2.05 -3.63 15.29
C TYR A 3 1.55 -4.51 14.17
N PHE A 4 1.75 -4.08 12.95
CA PHE A 4 1.39 -4.92 11.82
C PHE A 4 2.47 -4.82 10.75
N LYS A 5 2.39 -5.72 9.78
CA LYS A 5 3.34 -5.77 8.69
C LYS A 5 2.74 -5.11 7.47
N LEU A 6 3.56 -4.35 6.77
CA LEU A 6 3.12 -3.66 5.59
C LEU A 6 3.90 -4.20 4.40
N LYS A 7 3.20 -4.81 3.46
CA LYS A 7 3.82 -5.27 2.23
C LYS A 7 3.65 -4.17 1.21
N VAL A 8 4.75 -3.58 0.81
CA VAL A 8 4.75 -2.40 -0.06
C VAL A 8 5.13 -2.81 -1.47
N TYR A 9 4.24 -2.54 -2.40
CA TYR A 9 4.49 -2.72 -3.83
C TYR A 9 4.81 -1.35 -4.38
N HIS A 10 6.02 -1.17 -4.91
CA HIS A 10 6.44 0.15 -5.36
C HIS A 10 7.31 0.05 -6.60
N GLY A 11 7.36 1.13 -7.34
CA GLY A 11 8.15 1.17 -8.56
C GLY A 11 7.44 0.63 -9.79
N GLY A 12 6.27 0.09 -9.62
CA GLY A 12 5.49 -0.45 -10.72
C GLY A 12 4.32 0.44 -11.07
N PHE A 13 3.36 -0.12 -11.76
CA PHE A 13 2.18 0.63 -12.16
C PHE A 13 0.99 -0.28 -12.35
N PHE A 14 -0.21 0.32 -12.30
CA PHE A 14 -1.44 -0.42 -12.50
C PHE A 14 -1.78 -0.49 -13.99
N THR A 15 -2.24 -1.62 -14.43
CA THR A 15 -2.62 -1.79 -15.83
C THR A 15 -3.59 -2.94 -15.99
N TYR A 16 -4.30 -2.92 -17.12
CA TYR A 16 -5.12 -4.05 -17.55
C TYR A 16 -4.38 -4.71 -18.69
N ARG A 17 -4.07 -6.01 -18.53
CA ARG A 17 -3.42 -6.73 -19.61
C ARG A 17 -4.27 -7.88 -19.97
N ASN A 18 -5.02 -8.15 -20.62
CA ASN A 18 -5.80 -9.33 -20.95
C ASN A 18 -6.78 -9.74 -19.86
N GLY A 19 -7.22 -8.78 -19.06
CA GLY A 19 -8.17 -9.16 -18.02
C GLY A 19 -8.18 -8.17 -16.90
N PRO A 20 -8.20 -8.64 -15.67
CA PRO A 20 -8.40 -7.75 -14.53
C PRO A 20 -7.23 -6.83 -14.30
N LEU A 21 -7.47 -5.81 -13.50
CA LEU A 21 -6.45 -4.85 -13.10
C LEU A 21 -5.31 -5.55 -12.39
N GLU A 22 -4.08 -5.19 -12.74
CA GLU A 22 -2.88 -5.73 -12.12
C GLU A 22 -1.92 -4.61 -11.78
N TYR A 23 -1.06 -4.88 -10.81
CA TYR A 23 0.07 -4.02 -10.52
C TYR A 23 1.29 -4.74 -11.06
N VAL A 24 1.97 -4.17 -12.04
CA VAL A 24 3.06 -4.86 -12.73
C VAL A 24 4.36 -4.11 -12.57
N GLY A 25 5.45 -4.86 -12.61
CA GLY A 25 6.79 -4.30 -12.48
C GLY A 25 7.08 -3.92 -11.05
N GLY A 26 8.18 -3.20 -10.86
CA GLY A 26 8.53 -2.72 -9.55
C GLY A 26 9.06 -3.78 -8.62
N GLU A 27 8.99 -3.46 -7.34
CA GLU A 27 9.54 -4.30 -6.28
C GLU A 27 8.54 -4.44 -5.16
N THR A 28 8.81 -5.39 -4.29
CA THR A 28 8.01 -5.60 -3.10
C THR A 28 8.93 -5.55 -1.89
N THR A 29 8.57 -4.76 -0.90
CA THR A 29 9.36 -4.65 0.32
C THR A 29 8.44 -4.85 1.50
N MET A 30 8.91 -5.60 2.49
CA MET A 30 8.12 -5.83 3.69
C MET A 30 8.65 -4.94 4.82
N ILE A 31 7.75 -4.17 5.42
CA ILE A 31 8.08 -3.40 6.61
C ILE A 31 7.48 -4.14 7.78
N GLU A 32 8.34 -4.59 8.68
CA GLU A 32 7.94 -5.58 9.68
C GLU A 32 7.14 -5.03 10.85
N GLU A 33 7.41 -3.80 11.25
CA GLU A 33 6.78 -3.29 12.46
C GLU A 33 6.21 -1.90 12.25
N ILE A 34 4.96 -1.85 11.85
CA ILE A 34 4.24 -0.59 11.74
C ILE A 34 3.42 -0.43 13.00
N ASP A 35 3.63 0.68 13.69
CA ASP A 35 2.88 0.98 14.91
C ASP A 35 1.50 1.48 14.50
N GLY A 36 0.48 0.69 14.76
CA GLY A 36 -0.87 1.02 14.34
C GLY A 36 -1.40 2.29 14.97
N ASP A 37 -0.93 2.62 16.17
CA ASP A 37 -1.38 3.84 16.84
C ASP A 37 -0.84 5.09 16.18
N ARG A 38 0.25 4.98 15.46
CA ARG A 38 0.90 6.13 14.83
C ARG A 38 0.74 6.13 13.31
N TRP A 39 0.11 5.13 12.78
CA TRP A 39 0.01 4.99 11.34
C TRP A 39 -0.86 6.08 10.74
N SER A 40 -0.38 6.70 9.69
CA SER A 40 -1.09 7.79 9.03
C SER A 40 -0.53 7.94 7.63
N VAL A 41 -1.17 8.77 6.83
CA VAL A 41 -0.66 9.09 5.49
C VAL A 41 0.74 9.70 5.60
N PHE A 42 0.92 10.56 6.59
CA PHE A 42 2.23 11.19 6.79
C PHE A 42 3.30 10.14 7.08
N GLU A 43 2.98 9.17 7.93
CA GLU A 43 3.93 8.11 8.24
C GLU A 43 4.23 7.24 7.03
N ALA A 44 3.22 7.03 6.19
CA ALA A 44 3.43 6.24 4.98
C ALA A 44 4.44 6.91 4.07
N TYR A 45 4.32 8.22 3.87
CA TYR A 45 5.29 8.92 3.04
C TYR A 45 6.67 8.93 3.68
N ALA A 46 6.72 9.00 5.01
CA ALA A 46 8.01 8.94 5.70
C ALA A 46 8.70 7.60 5.44
N GLU A 47 7.94 6.51 5.45
CA GLU A 47 8.52 5.21 5.15
C GLU A 47 8.99 5.12 3.71
N LEU A 48 8.25 5.71 2.80
CA LEU A 48 8.60 5.63 1.38
C LEU A 48 9.85 6.44 1.04
N LYS A 49 10.17 7.43 1.84
CA LYS A 49 11.41 8.17 1.63
C LYS A 49 12.62 7.26 1.73
N GLN A 50 12.53 6.22 2.53
CA GLN A 50 13.65 5.29 2.69
C GLN A 50 13.95 4.55 1.40
N PHE A 51 12.96 4.47 0.51
CA PHE A 51 13.14 3.81 -0.77
C PHE A 51 13.49 4.77 -1.88
N GLY A 52 13.67 6.05 -1.56
CA GLY A 52 14.03 7.03 -2.57
C GLY A 52 12.86 7.78 -3.17
N TYR A 53 11.66 7.57 -2.68
CA TYR A 53 10.49 8.27 -3.20
C TYR A 53 10.27 9.58 -2.46
N VAL A 54 9.78 10.58 -3.18
CA VAL A 54 9.35 11.82 -2.56
C VAL A 54 7.87 11.99 -2.85
N GLU A 55 7.19 12.66 -1.95
CA GLU A 55 5.74 12.79 -2.04
C GLU A 55 5.29 13.35 -3.38
N GLU A 56 6.05 14.27 -3.93
CA GLU A 56 5.69 14.91 -5.19
C GLU A 56 5.66 13.95 -6.36
N ASN A 57 6.40 12.86 -6.27
CA ASN A 57 6.46 11.88 -7.34
C ASN A 57 5.45 10.76 -7.19
N ILE A 58 4.65 10.82 -6.15
CA ILE A 58 3.67 9.78 -5.88
C ILE A 58 2.28 10.38 -5.99
N PRO A 59 1.60 10.18 -7.11
CA PRO A 59 0.26 10.76 -7.25
C PRO A 59 -0.75 10.13 -6.32
N SER A 60 -0.58 8.86 -5.99
CA SER A 60 -1.56 8.18 -5.15
C SER A 60 -0.96 7.02 -4.40
N LEU A 61 -1.49 6.80 -3.20
CA LEU A 61 -1.21 5.60 -2.45
C LEU A 61 -2.51 4.81 -2.35
N TRP A 62 -2.39 3.50 -2.41
CA TRP A 62 -3.54 2.61 -2.35
C TRP A 62 -3.29 1.52 -1.33
N PHE A 63 -4.35 0.96 -0.78
CA PHE A 63 -4.19 -0.15 0.14
C PHE A 63 -5.21 -1.23 -0.17
N LYS A 64 -4.94 -2.42 0.31
CA LYS A 64 -5.74 -3.58 -0.01
C LYS A 64 -5.63 -4.62 1.09
N ASP A 65 -6.74 -5.28 1.36
CA ASP A 65 -6.79 -6.43 2.26
C ASP A 65 -6.14 -7.62 1.54
N PRO A 66 -5.10 -8.21 2.11
CA PRO A 66 -4.40 -9.31 1.44
C PRO A 66 -5.25 -10.57 1.23
N THR A 67 -6.37 -10.67 1.94
CA THR A 67 -7.21 -11.85 1.78
C THR A 67 -8.15 -11.77 0.58
N HIS A 68 -8.23 -10.61 -0.07
CA HIS A 68 -9.07 -10.44 -1.25
C HIS A 68 -8.18 -10.33 -2.47
N GLU A 69 -8.43 -11.15 -3.46
CA GLU A 69 -7.57 -11.22 -4.63
C GLU A 69 -7.92 -10.24 -5.73
N ASP A 70 -9.19 -9.89 -5.82
CA ASP A 70 -9.61 -8.99 -6.89
C ASP A 70 -9.12 -7.58 -6.60
N LEU A 71 -8.09 -7.17 -7.34
CA LEU A 71 -7.48 -5.88 -7.10
C LEU A 71 -8.43 -4.73 -7.39
N GLU A 72 -9.15 -4.83 -8.49
CA GLU A 72 -10.01 -3.73 -8.90
C GLU A 72 -11.11 -3.45 -7.91
N LYS A 73 -11.69 -4.49 -7.33
CA LYS A 73 -12.80 -4.32 -6.40
C LYS A 73 -12.35 -3.97 -5.00
N ASN A 74 -11.13 -4.30 -4.64
CA ASN A 74 -10.70 -4.19 -3.26
C ASN A 74 -9.62 -3.13 -3.03
N LEU A 75 -9.16 -2.50 -4.08
CA LEU A 75 -8.16 -1.44 -3.96
C LEU A 75 -8.83 -0.17 -3.47
N LYS A 76 -8.28 0.42 -2.41
CA LYS A 76 -8.84 1.64 -1.83
C LYS A 76 -7.79 2.71 -1.76
N LEU A 77 -8.22 3.94 -1.99
CA LEU A 77 -7.31 5.08 -1.97
C LEU A 77 -6.94 5.40 -0.53
N PHE A 78 -5.65 5.63 -0.29
CA PHE A 78 -5.15 5.95 1.03
C PHE A 78 -4.78 7.42 1.05
N LYS A 79 -5.64 8.26 1.62
CA LYS A 79 -5.39 9.69 1.61
C LYS A 79 -5.81 10.41 2.89
N SER A 80 -6.31 9.71 3.87
CA SER A 80 -6.78 10.37 5.08
C SER A 80 -6.56 9.49 6.30
N ASP A 81 -6.77 10.09 7.47
CA ASP A 81 -6.65 9.35 8.71
C ASP A 81 -7.69 8.25 8.83
N ALA A 82 -8.87 8.47 8.25
CA ALA A 82 -9.89 7.42 8.25
C ALA A 82 -9.37 6.20 7.52
N ASP A 83 -8.61 6.42 6.45
CA ASP A 83 -8.06 5.31 5.69
C ASP A 83 -7.00 4.57 6.51
N SER A 84 -6.19 5.30 7.29
CA SER A 84 -5.19 4.63 8.10
C SER A 84 -5.85 3.76 9.15
N ILE A 85 -6.97 4.20 9.70
CA ILE A 85 -7.71 3.40 10.66
C ILE A 85 -8.26 2.15 9.97
N ALA A 86 -8.75 2.30 8.74
CA ALA A 86 -9.25 1.15 7.98
C ALA A 86 -8.15 0.13 7.74
N MET A 87 -6.93 0.59 7.43
CA MET A 87 -5.81 -0.31 7.24
C MET A 87 -5.48 -1.08 8.51
N CYS A 88 -5.53 -0.41 9.65
CA CYS A 88 -5.27 -1.08 10.91
C CYS A 88 -6.31 -2.16 11.19
N LYS A 89 -7.57 -1.87 10.86
CA LYS A 89 -8.62 -2.86 11.06
C LYS A 89 -8.43 -4.06 10.14
N ILE A 90 -8.01 -3.83 8.92
CA ILE A 90 -7.71 -4.92 8.00
C ILE A 90 -6.62 -5.80 8.58
N ALA A 91 -5.56 -5.16 9.07
CA ALA A 91 -4.44 -5.92 9.64
C ALA A 91 -4.88 -6.75 10.84
N GLU A 92 -5.75 -6.19 11.67
CA GLU A 92 -6.26 -6.93 12.83
C GLU A 92 -7.10 -8.13 12.41
N CYS A 93 -7.92 -7.95 11.38
CA CYS A 93 -8.77 -9.03 10.92
C CYS A 93 -7.98 -10.13 10.25
N THR A 94 -6.78 -9.84 9.80
CA THR A 94 -5.95 -10.85 9.15
C THR A 94 -4.89 -11.42 10.07
N ARG A 95 -5.13 -11.36 11.38
CA ARG A 95 -4.09 -11.81 12.32
C ARG A 95 -3.71 -13.26 12.14
N LEU A 96 -4.61 -14.08 11.64
CA LEU A 96 -4.23 -15.46 11.34
C LEU A 96 -3.20 -15.51 10.23
N ARG A 97 -3.06 -14.43 9.50
CA ARG A 97 -2.09 -14.32 8.43
C ARG A 97 -1.04 -13.28 8.76
N LYS A 98 -0.75 -13.14 10.04
CA LYS A 98 0.33 -12.31 10.54
C LYS A 98 0.08 -10.81 10.43
N SER A 99 -1.18 -10.42 10.56
CA SER A 99 -1.54 -9.01 10.70
C SER A 99 -0.92 -8.14 9.62
N ARG A 100 -1.24 -8.43 8.38
CA ARG A 100 -0.68 -7.71 7.24
C ARG A 100 -1.68 -6.85 6.52
N CYS A 101 -1.16 -5.82 5.86
CA CYS A 101 -1.92 -5.03 4.93
C CYS A 101 -1.02 -4.72 3.74
N PHE A 102 -1.59 -4.58 2.56
CA PHE A 102 -0.82 -4.24 1.36
C PHE A 102 -0.90 -2.75 1.10
N LEU A 103 0.24 -2.16 0.78
CA LEU A 103 0.31 -0.77 0.33
C LEU A 103 0.85 -0.79 -1.09
N LEU A 104 0.14 -0.14 -2.01
CA LEU A 104 0.55 -0.10 -3.40
C LEU A 104 0.81 1.36 -3.77
N VAL A 105 1.98 1.61 -4.30
CA VAL A 105 2.43 2.96 -4.60
C VAL A 105 2.32 3.18 -6.10
N ASP A 106 1.44 4.11 -6.48
CA ASP A 106 1.23 4.45 -7.86
C ASP A 106 2.19 5.57 -8.20
N THR A 107 3.23 5.29 -8.97
CA THR A 107 4.20 6.31 -9.31
C THR A 107 3.96 6.81 -10.71
N LEU A 108 4.37 8.05 -10.95
CA LEU A 108 4.25 8.60 -12.28
C LEU A 108 5.19 7.89 -13.23
N MET A 109 4.67 7.54 -14.37
CA MET A 109 5.46 6.88 -15.40
C MET A 109 5.95 7.92 -16.37
N LEU A 110 6.85 8.74 -15.91
CA LEU A 110 7.28 9.87 -16.71
C LEU A 110 7.90 9.47 -18.02
N GLY A 111 8.76 8.50 -17.95
CA GLY A 111 9.41 8.05 -19.17
C GLY A 111 8.44 7.37 -20.09
N GLY A 112 7.48 6.70 -19.51
CA GLY A 112 6.53 5.98 -20.29
C GLY A 112 5.39 6.83 -20.79
N SER A 113 5.32 7.96 -20.22
CA SER A 113 4.22 8.82 -20.57
C SER A 113 4.37 9.29 -21.98
#